data_19159f80e45d8ee2629cde8cd45d497a
#
_entry.id   19159f80e45d8ee2629cde8cd45d497a
#
_cell.length_a   1.000
_cell.length_b   1.000
_cell.length_c   1.000
_cell.angle_alpha   90.00
_cell.angle_beta   90.00
_cell.angle_gamma   90.00
#
_symmetry.space_group_name_H-M   'P 1'
#
loop_
_entity.id
_entity.type
_entity.pdbx_description
1 polymer ?
#
loop_
_entity_poly.entity_id
_entity_poly.type
_entity_poly.pdbx_seq_one_letter_code
_entity_poly.pdbx_strand_id
1 'polypeptide(L)'
;MSVKTTGKGRVARVIGPVVDIEFPAGQMPSIFNALHVETTMSGTTRTLTLEVAQHIGDNLVRAISMQPTDGMVRGAEVSDTG
;
A
#
# COMPACT_ATOMS: atom_id res chain seq x y z
N MET A 1 6.93 22.64 13.61
CA MET A 1 7.85 21.74 13.09
C MET A 1 7.22 20.90 12.00
N SER A 2 7.99 20.53 11.15
CA SER A 2 7.43 19.82 10.09
C SER A 2 7.37 18.36 10.42
N VAL A 3 6.24 17.84 10.25
CA VAL A 3 6.06 16.44 10.40
C VAL A 3 6.58 15.76 9.18
N LYS A 4 7.40 14.77 9.39
CA LYS A 4 7.85 14.00 8.29
C LYS A 4 6.67 13.33 7.66
N THR A 5 6.40 13.70 6.48
CA THR A 5 5.28 13.13 5.75
C THR A 5 5.74 11.88 5.04
N THR A 6 5.18 10.76 5.38
CA THR A 6 5.43 9.57 4.59
C THR A 6 4.54 9.64 3.37
N GLY A 7 4.96 9.01 2.31
CA GLY A 7 4.20 9.02 1.09
C GLY A 7 2.87 8.32 1.26
N LYS A 8 1.89 8.79 0.55
CA LYS A 8 0.58 8.18 0.51
C LYS A 8 0.26 7.77 -0.90
N GLY A 9 -0.16 6.52 -1.05
CA GLY A 9 -0.48 5.96 -2.35
C GLY A 9 -1.89 5.47 -2.39
N ARG A 10 -2.23 4.85 -3.51
CA ARG A 10 -3.55 4.28 -3.72
C ARG A 10 -3.43 2.91 -4.34
N VAL A 11 -4.26 2.00 -3.90
CA VAL A 11 -4.29 0.66 -4.47
C VAL A 11 -4.72 0.75 -5.92
N ALA A 12 -3.89 0.20 -6.81
CA ALA A 12 -4.19 0.18 -8.23
C ALA A 12 -4.76 -1.16 -8.65
N ARG A 13 -4.28 -2.25 -8.04
CA ARG A 13 -4.72 -3.58 -8.44
C ARG A 13 -4.42 -4.57 -7.32
N VAL A 14 -5.32 -5.53 -7.13
CA VAL A 14 -5.14 -6.60 -6.14
C VAL A 14 -5.28 -7.93 -6.86
N ILE A 15 -4.26 -8.78 -6.75
CA ILE A 15 -4.29 -10.12 -7.33
C ILE A 15 -3.77 -11.07 -6.26
N GLY A 16 -4.70 -11.73 -5.54
CA GLY A 16 -4.32 -12.58 -4.43
C GLY A 16 -3.54 -11.78 -3.40
N PRO A 17 -2.37 -12.26 -2.96
CA PRO A 17 -1.57 -11.51 -1.99
C PRO A 17 -0.76 -10.38 -2.61
N VAL A 18 -0.79 -10.21 -3.92
CA VAL A 18 0.00 -9.19 -4.61
C VAL A 18 -0.85 -7.95 -4.80
N VAL A 19 -0.33 -6.82 -4.37
CA VAL A 19 -1.04 -5.55 -4.46
C VAL A 19 -0.13 -4.55 -5.17
N ASP A 20 -0.63 -3.96 -6.25
CA ASP A 20 0.08 -2.90 -6.95
C ASP A 20 -0.47 -1.57 -6.48
N ILE A 21 0.41 -0.65 -6.14
CA ILE A 21 0.05 0.60 -5.51
C ILE A 21 0.71 1.74 -6.25
N GLU A 22 -0.05 2.78 -6.54
CA GLU A 22 0.47 3.97 -7.18
C GLU A 22 0.81 5.02 -6.14
N PHE A 23 2.01 5.58 -6.23
CA PHE A 23 2.45 6.67 -5.37
C PHE A 23 2.78 7.88 -6.23
N PRO A 24 2.65 9.10 -5.69
CA PRO A 24 3.06 10.28 -6.42
C PRO A 24 4.54 10.24 -6.74
N ALA A 25 4.91 10.89 -7.83
CA ALA A 25 6.32 10.98 -8.21
C ALA A 25 7.11 11.59 -7.07
N GLY A 26 8.27 11.03 -6.79
CA GLY A 26 9.11 11.50 -5.70
C GLY A 26 8.73 10.98 -4.33
N GLN A 27 7.66 10.20 -4.23
CA GLN A 27 7.22 9.64 -2.96
C GLN A 27 7.17 8.13 -2.99
N MET A 28 7.93 7.53 -3.87
CA MET A 28 7.96 6.07 -3.99
C MET A 28 8.61 5.47 -2.77
N PRO A 29 7.99 4.45 -2.15
CA PRO A 29 8.60 3.79 -1.01
C PRO A 29 9.78 2.94 -1.44
N SER A 30 10.70 2.74 -0.51
CA SER A 30 11.86 1.89 -0.76
C SER A 30 11.44 0.41 -0.72
N ILE A 31 12.23 -0.40 -1.39
CA ILE A 31 12.06 -1.85 -1.31
C ILE A 31 12.14 -2.26 0.15
N PHE A 32 11.30 -3.19 0.54
CA PHE A 32 11.16 -3.73 1.90
C PHE A 32 10.47 -2.80 2.88
N ASN A 33 10.12 -1.58 2.49
CA ASN A 33 9.32 -0.76 3.39
C ASN A 33 7.99 -1.44 3.68
N ALA A 34 7.48 -1.20 4.88
CA ALA A 34 6.16 -1.69 5.26
C ALA A 34 5.12 -0.63 4.90
N LEU A 35 4.07 -1.06 4.25
CA LEU A 35 2.95 -0.20 3.88
C LEU A 35 1.73 -0.62 4.67
N HIS A 36 0.88 0.32 5.01
CA HIS A 36 -0.36 0.03 5.72
C HIS A 36 -1.55 0.43 4.89
N VAL A 37 -2.52 -0.48 4.81
CA VAL A 37 -3.79 -0.25 4.13
C VAL A 37 -4.89 -0.64 5.09
N GLU A 38 -5.87 0.23 5.27
CA GLU A 38 -7.02 -0.10 6.10
C GLU A 38 -8.11 -0.67 5.23
N THR A 39 -8.68 -1.78 5.67
CA THR A 39 -9.81 -2.39 4.98
C THR A 39 -10.97 -2.53 5.95
N THR A 40 -12.18 -2.39 5.44
CA THR A 40 -13.37 -2.51 6.27
C THR A 40 -14.26 -3.60 5.68
N MET A 41 -14.61 -4.57 6.52
CA MET A 41 -15.54 -5.62 6.14
C MET A 41 -16.51 -5.84 7.27
N SER A 42 -17.80 -5.87 6.95
CA SER A 42 -18.85 -6.13 7.95
C SER A 42 -18.73 -5.19 9.12
N GLY A 43 -18.39 -3.92 8.87
CA GLY A 43 -18.29 -2.92 9.92
C GLY A 43 -17.02 -2.99 10.74
N THR A 44 -16.12 -3.91 10.43
CA THR A 44 -14.86 -4.04 11.16
C THR A 44 -13.73 -3.55 10.30
N THR A 45 -12.91 -2.65 10.86
CA THR A 45 -11.76 -2.11 10.16
C THR A 45 -10.50 -2.82 10.61
N ARG A 46 -9.69 -3.24 9.65
CA ARG A 46 -8.40 -3.87 9.95
C ARG A 46 -7.32 -3.14 9.19
N THR A 47 -6.13 -3.11 9.76
CA THR A 47 -4.95 -2.59 9.08
C THR A 47 -4.16 -3.76 8.55
N LEU A 48 -3.94 -3.77 7.25
CA LEU A 48 -3.12 -4.79 6.62
C LEU A 48 -1.73 -4.23 6.39
N THR A 49 -0.72 -5.07 6.60
CA THR A 49 0.66 -4.70 6.36
C THR A 49 1.14 -5.39 5.10
N LEU A 50 1.74 -4.59 4.22
CA LEU A 50 2.32 -5.12 2.99
C LEU A 50 3.79 -4.75 2.94
N GLU A 51 4.57 -5.58 2.29
CA GLU A 51 6.00 -5.30 2.14
C GLU A 51 6.27 -4.97 0.67
N VAL A 52 6.97 -3.86 0.44
CA VAL A 52 7.31 -3.47 -0.92
C VAL A 52 8.32 -4.45 -1.48
N ALA A 53 7.96 -5.10 -2.57
CA ALA A 53 8.82 -6.11 -3.19
C ALA A 53 9.56 -5.59 -4.40
N GLN A 54 8.96 -4.64 -5.14
CA GLN A 54 9.52 -4.26 -6.41
C GLN A 54 8.90 -2.95 -6.90
N HIS A 55 9.72 -2.13 -7.54
CA HIS A 55 9.21 -0.99 -8.31
C HIS A 55 8.96 -1.48 -9.72
N ILE A 56 7.79 -1.20 -10.27
CA ILE A 56 7.42 -1.75 -11.57
C ILE A 56 7.19 -0.69 -12.64
N GLY A 57 7.60 0.56 -12.35
CA GLY A 57 7.46 1.64 -13.34
C GLY A 57 6.13 2.36 -13.20
N ASP A 58 6.03 3.50 -13.88
CA ASP A 58 4.79 4.31 -13.89
C ASP A 58 4.32 4.70 -12.51
N ASN A 59 5.26 4.94 -11.60
CA ASN A 59 4.96 5.30 -10.20
C ASN A 59 4.22 4.21 -9.47
N LEU A 60 4.41 2.97 -9.87
CA LEU A 60 3.78 1.81 -9.24
C LEU A 60 4.80 0.99 -8.49
N VAL A 61 4.40 0.51 -7.32
CA VAL A 61 5.18 -0.48 -6.60
C VAL A 61 4.34 -1.74 -6.47
N ARG A 62 5.01 -2.87 -6.44
CA ARG A 62 4.38 -4.15 -6.17
C ARG A 62 4.71 -4.56 -4.76
N ALA A 63 3.69 -4.83 -3.97
CA ALA A 63 3.86 -5.21 -2.58
C ALA A 63 3.17 -6.54 -2.33
N ILE A 64 3.62 -7.23 -1.29
CA ILE A 64 3.07 -8.52 -0.91
C ILE A 64 2.40 -8.37 0.44
N SER A 65 1.16 -8.82 0.52
CA SER A 65 0.42 -8.79 1.78
C SER A 65 0.67 -10.08 2.54
N MET A 66 0.91 -9.93 3.84
CA MET A 66 1.06 -11.08 4.72
C MET A 66 -0.28 -11.62 5.19
N GLN A 67 -1.34 -10.87 4.99
CA GLN A 67 -2.68 -11.26 5.40
C GLN A 67 -3.58 -11.34 4.19
N PRO A 68 -4.72 -12.01 4.30
CA PRO A 68 -5.67 -12.03 3.20
C PRO A 68 -6.07 -10.61 2.81
N THR A 69 -6.20 -10.39 1.52
CA THR A 69 -6.52 -9.07 0.99
C THR A 69 -8.02 -8.86 0.81
N ASP A 70 -8.84 -9.71 1.40
CA ASP A 70 -10.29 -9.58 1.33
C ASP A 70 -10.70 -8.20 1.84
N GLY A 71 -11.56 -7.55 1.11
CA GLY A 71 -12.02 -6.22 1.49
C GLY A 71 -11.16 -5.09 0.99
N MET A 72 -9.99 -5.38 0.44
CA MET A 72 -9.14 -4.33 -0.13
C MET A 72 -9.70 -3.94 -1.49
N VAL A 73 -9.90 -2.65 -1.69
CA VAL A 73 -10.50 -2.17 -2.92
C VAL A 73 -9.53 -1.25 -3.64
N ARG A 74 -9.72 -1.18 -4.95
CA ARG A 74 -8.96 -0.28 -5.78
C ARG A 74 -9.24 1.16 -5.34
N GLY A 75 -8.22 1.96 -5.27
CA GLY A 75 -8.34 3.35 -4.84
C GLY A 75 -8.18 3.54 -3.34
N ALA A 76 -8.10 2.46 -2.57
CA ALA A 76 -7.90 2.59 -1.14
C ALA A 76 -6.57 3.27 -0.83
N GLU A 77 -6.54 4.08 0.22
CA GLU A 77 -5.35 4.82 0.58
C GLU A 77 -4.33 3.90 1.24
N VAL A 78 -3.08 4.08 0.88
CA VAL A 78 -1.98 3.29 1.40
C VAL A 78 -0.97 4.25 2.02
N SER A 79 -0.51 3.94 3.22
CA SER A 79 0.49 4.75 3.92
C SER A 79 1.84 4.05 3.91
N ASP A 80 2.88 4.79 3.54
CA ASP A 80 4.24 4.29 3.63
C ASP A 80 4.73 4.58 5.03
N THR A 81 5.06 3.53 5.78
CA THR A 81 5.49 3.71 7.17
C THR A 81 6.98 3.98 7.29
N GLY A 82 7.69 3.97 6.19
CA GLY A 82 9.13 4.21 6.20
C GLY A 82 9.89 2.96 6.55
#